data_f8dea9f3faaf0a1a5a6a184f39bed1c7
#
_entry.id   f8dea9f3faaf0a1a5a6a184f39bed1c7
#
_cell.length_a   1.000
_cell.length_b   1.000
_cell.length_c   1.000
_cell.angle_alpha   90.00
_cell.angle_beta   90.00
_cell.angle_gamma   90.00
#
_symmetry.space_group_name_H-M   'P 1'
#
loop_
_entity.id
_entity.type
_entity.pdbx_description
1 polymer ?
#
loop_
_entity_poly.entity_id
_entity_poly.type
_entity_poly.pdbx_seq_one_letter_code
_entity_poly.pdbx_strand_id
1 'polypeptide(L)'
;MDQRRRRRRTARGRKQSRRRRKRNLILKTGFFIIVIIAAVAAFFLWRRYGPSDEQADRNEYYGIESDGQLAIVVNNEILEPRGMISDGRAYVEYATVRDYINSRFYWDPGENVLLYTLPTDTVSVGVGASEYTLANQKTSTDYVILRTEGSTAYIALDFVAQYTDMSYEVFTDPDRAVVVTEKEEKVAEVKRDTQVRYQGGVK
;
A
#
# COMPACT_ATOMS: atom_id res chain seq x y z
N MET A 1 66.94 2.71 -67.44
CA MET A 1 66.09 3.72 -66.73
C MET A 1 64.89 3.19 -65.93
N ASP A 2 64.64 1.90 -65.90
CA ASP A 2 63.36 1.31 -65.36
C ASP A 2 63.36 0.92 -63.84
N GLN A 3 64.52 0.68 -63.24
CA GLN A 3 64.62 0.22 -61.86
C GLN A 3 64.28 1.33 -60.83
N ARG A 4 64.53 2.59 -61.17
CA ARG A 4 64.21 3.73 -60.21
C ARG A 4 62.72 4.03 -60.11
N ARG A 5 61.89 3.73 -61.14
CA ARG A 5 60.48 3.90 -61.17
C ARG A 5 59.75 2.81 -60.33
N ARG A 6 60.22 1.60 -60.32
CA ARG A 6 59.66 0.48 -59.52
C ARG A 6 59.88 0.68 -58.05
N ARG A 7 61.03 1.19 -57.55
CA ARG A 7 61.33 1.46 -56.15
C ARG A 7 60.48 2.60 -55.58
N ARG A 8 60.09 3.59 -56.33
CA ARG A 8 59.26 4.70 -55.90
C ARG A 8 57.80 4.28 -55.75
N ARG A 9 57.28 3.35 -56.59
CA ARG A 9 55.88 2.85 -56.44
C ARG A 9 55.70 1.96 -55.21
N THR A 10 56.66 1.13 -54.87
CA THR A 10 56.61 0.28 -53.67
C THR A 10 56.73 1.07 -52.39
N ALA A 11 57.50 2.14 -52.35
CA ALA A 11 57.65 3.01 -51.18
C ALA A 11 56.36 3.85 -50.86
N ARG A 12 55.63 4.28 -51.93
CA ARG A 12 54.31 4.99 -51.73
C ARG A 12 53.26 4.01 -51.27
N GLY A 13 53.19 2.80 -51.73
CA GLY A 13 52.23 1.79 -51.27
C GLY A 13 52.43 1.39 -49.81
N ARG A 14 53.70 1.24 -49.36
CA ARG A 14 54.00 0.96 -47.93
C ARG A 14 53.63 2.11 -46.98
N LYS A 15 53.79 3.37 -47.39
CA LYS A 15 53.38 4.53 -46.55
C LYS A 15 51.83 4.62 -46.42
N GLN A 16 51.12 4.29 -47.49
CA GLN A 16 49.65 4.36 -47.49
C GLN A 16 49.03 3.23 -46.65
N SER A 17 49.60 2.01 -46.68
CA SER A 17 49.14 0.89 -45.84
C SER A 17 49.39 1.13 -44.34
N ARG A 18 50.53 1.75 -43.98
CA ARG A 18 50.85 2.15 -42.58
C ARG A 18 49.88 3.21 -42.05
N ARG A 19 49.48 4.19 -42.90
CA ARG A 19 48.48 5.21 -42.50
C ARG A 19 47.09 4.60 -42.30
N ARG A 20 46.68 3.67 -43.14
CA ARG A 20 45.40 2.95 -43.01
C ARG A 20 45.38 2.09 -41.73
N ARG A 21 46.46 1.38 -41.43
CA ARG A 21 46.60 0.57 -40.20
C ARG A 21 46.54 1.45 -38.93
N LYS A 22 47.23 2.60 -38.91
CA LYS A 22 47.19 3.53 -37.77
C LYS A 22 45.78 4.13 -37.59
N ARG A 23 45.10 4.49 -38.68
CA ARG A 23 43.75 5.03 -38.62
C ARG A 23 42.73 3.98 -38.09
N ASN A 24 42.85 2.75 -38.54
CA ASN A 24 42.00 1.64 -38.06
C ASN A 24 42.31 1.30 -36.60
N LEU A 25 43.54 1.42 -36.14
CA LEU A 25 43.91 1.22 -34.75
C LEU A 25 43.31 2.32 -33.89
N ILE A 26 43.43 3.58 -34.29
CA ILE A 26 42.84 4.74 -33.58
C ILE A 26 41.31 4.63 -33.52
N LEU A 27 40.66 4.22 -34.62
CA LEU A 27 39.21 4.01 -34.64
C LEU A 27 38.77 2.88 -33.71
N LYS A 28 39.53 1.76 -33.69
CA LYS A 28 39.24 0.64 -32.78
C LYS A 28 39.43 1.03 -31.30
N THR A 29 40.51 1.77 -31.00
CA THR A 29 40.77 2.24 -29.63
C THR A 29 39.74 3.25 -29.21
N GLY A 30 39.36 4.18 -30.07
CA GLY A 30 38.29 5.14 -29.81
C GLY A 30 36.94 4.49 -29.55
N PHE A 31 36.58 3.48 -30.36
CA PHE A 31 35.37 2.69 -30.14
C PHE A 31 35.37 1.95 -28.79
N PHE A 32 36.51 1.35 -28.42
CA PHE A 32 36.66 0.67 -27.12
C PHE A 32 36.50 1.59 -25.95
N ILE A 33 37.04 2.83 -26.03
CA ILE A 33 36.90 3.85 -25.01
C ILE A 33 35.43 4.27 -24.87
N ILE A 34 34.72 4.46 -25.97
CA ILE A 34 33.29 4.80 -25.96
C ILE A 34 32.44 3.70 -25.29
N VAL A 35 32.75 2.43 -25.61
CA VAL A 35 32.07 1.28 -25.01
C VAL A 35 32.32 1.21 -23.51
N ILE A 36 33.55 1.48 -23.05
CA ILE A 36 33.86 1.54 -21.60
C ILE A 36 33.10 2.67 -20.92
N ILE A 37 33.07 3.86 -21.51
CA ILE A 37 32.33 5.00 -20.96
C ILE A 37 30.82 4.68 -20.88
N ALA A 38 30.27 4.09 -21.93
CA ALA A 38 28.86 3.67 -21.95
C ALA A 38 28.56 2.61 -20.89
N ALA A 39 29.43 1.62 -20.69
CA ALA A 39 29.30 0.59 -19.68
C ALA A 39 29.36 1.19 -18.26
N VAL A 40 30.28 2.12 -18.00
CA VAL A 40 30.40 2.82 -16.73
C VAL A 40 29.15 3.67 -16.47
N ALA A 41 28.69 4.41 -17.47
CA ALA A 41 27.47 5.21 -17.36
C ALA A 41 26.22 4.31 -17.09
N ALA A 42 26.09 3.19 -17.81
CA ALA A 42 25.03 2.22 -17.59
C ALA A 42 25.10 1.61 -16.18
N PHE A 43 26.30 1.30 -15.68
CA PHE A 43 26.49 0.81 -14.31
C PHE A 43 26.07 1.84 -13.25
N PHE A 44 26.42 3.12 -13.43
CA PHE A 44 25.99 4.19 -12.52
C PHE A 44 24.49 4.44 -12.58
N LEU A 45 23.89 4.39 -13.77
CA LEU A 45 22.45 4.51 -13.93
C LEU A 45 21.72 3.32 -13.27
N TRP A 46 22.22 2.11 -13.49
CA TRP A 46 21.63 0.92 -12.86
C TRP A 46 21.75 0.96 -11.33
N ARG A 47 22.89 1.42 -10.80
CA ARG A 47 23.07 1.58 -9.35
C ARG A 47 22.17 2.66 -8.76
N ARG A 48 21.85 3.72 -9.53
CA ARG A 48 21.02 4.84 -9.05
C ARG A 48 19.51 4.61 -9.23
N TYR A 49 19.13 3.90 -10.26
CA TYR A 49 17.72 3.68 -10.65
C TYR A 49 17.34 2.18 -10.71
N GLY A 50 18.27 1.30 -10.43
CA GLY A 50 17.98 -0.13 -10.31
C GLY A 50 17.05 -0.40 -9.13
N PRO A 51 16.26 -1.49 -9.18
CA PRO A 51 15.46 -1.89 -8.03
C PRO A 51 16.39 -2.06 -6.83
N SER A 52 16.12 -1.34 -5.75
CA SER A 52 16.79 -1.60 -4.48
C SER A 52 16.23 -2.90 -3.92
N ASP A 53 17.08 -3.80 -3.45
CA ASP A 53 16.68 -4.98 -2.69
C ASP A 53 16.30 -4.61 -1.24
N GLU A 54 16.30 -3.32 -0.88
CA GLU A 54 15.73 -2.83 0.37
C GLU A 54 14.23 -3.03 0.31
N GLN A 55 13.77 -4.08 0.94
CA GLN A 55 12.35 -4.23 1.26
C GLN A 55 11.98 -3.05 2.16
N ALA A 56 11.03 -2.24 1.73
CA ALA A 56 10.46 -1.21 2.59
C ALA A 56 9.98 -1.90 3.88
N ASP A 57 10.35 -1.34 5.03
CA ASP A 57 9.85 -1.84 6.30
C ASP A 57 8.33 -1.67 6.30
N ARG A 58 7.63 -2.79 6.30
CA ARG A 58 6.17 -2.81 6.25
C ARG A 58 5.57 -2.20 7.51
N ASN A 59 6.23 -2.36 8.66
CA ASN A 59 5.78 -1.76 9.91
C ASN A 59 5.86 -0.24 9.83
N GLU A 60 6.95 0.30 9.29
CA GLU A 60 7.10 1.74 9.04
C GLU A 60 6.02 2.26 8.07
N TYR A 61 5.76 1.53 6.97
CA TYR A 61 4.72 1.92 6.00
C TYR A 61 3.33 1.99 6.62
N TYR A 62 2.97 1.04 7.49
CA TYR A 62 1.69 1.02 8.19
C TYR A 62 1.71 1.78 9.52
N GLY A 63 2.86 2.35 9.92
CA GLY A 63 3.04 3.10 11.15
C GLY A 63 2.79 2.29 12.42
N ILE A 64 3.21 1.02 12.42
CA ILE A 64 3.15 0.13 13.58
C ILE A 64 4.45 0.28 14.37
N GLU A 65 4.35 0.78 15.60
CA GLU A 65 5.50 1.08 16.44
C GLU A 65 5.72 0.05 17.55
N SER A 66 4.69 -0.71 17.91
CA SER A 66 4.74 -1.68 19.00
C SER A 66 3.86 -2.90 18.72
N ASP A 67 4.20 -4.02 19.41
CA ASP A 67 3.41 -5.24 19.37
C ASP A 67 1.98 -5.00 19.88
N GLY A 68 1.01 -5.61 19.23
CA GLY A 68 -0.41 -5.47 19.56
C GLY A 68 -1.10 -4.25 18.94
N GLN A 69 -0.35 -3.34 18.32
CA GLN A 69 -0.94 -2.30 17.48
C GLN A 69 -1.45 -2.90 16.17
N LEU A 70 -2.60 -2.38 15.72
CA LEU A 70 -3.26 -2.78 14.49
C LEU A 70 -3.38 -1.58 13.56
N ALA A 71 -2.80 -1.63 12.38
CA ALA A 71 -3.05 -0.61 11.37
C ALA A 71 -4.47 -0.73 10.84
N ILE A 72 -5.18 0.39 10.76
CA ILE A 72 -6.54 0.44 10.25
C ILE A 72 -6.54 1.03 8.85
N VAL A 73 -7.04 0.28 7.90
CA VAL A 73 -7.17 0.70 6.49
C VAL A 73 -8.65 0.70 6.15
N VAL A 74 -9.22 1.86 5.91
CA VAL A 74 -10.61 2.00 5.50
C VAL A 74 -10.68 2.49 4.07
N ASN A 75 -11.31 1.71 3.19
CA ASN A 75 -11.47 2.07 1.78
C ASN A 75 -10.13 2.45 1.10
N ASN A 76 -9.08 1.66 1.32
CA ASN A 76 -7.70 1.87 0.85
C ASN A 76 -6.95 3.08 1.44
N GLU A 77 -7.47 3.73 2.46
CA GLU A 77 -6.80 4.80 3.19
C GLU A 77 -6.28 4.28 4.53
N ILE A 78 -4.98 4.46 4.81
CA ILE A 78 -4.38 4.12 6.11
C ILE A 78 -4.70 5.25 7.07
N LEU A 79 -5.40 4.94 8.16
CA LEU A 79 -5.78 5.94 9.15
C LEU A 79 -4.71 6.10 10.24
N GLU A 80 -4.52 7.34 10.69
CA GLU A 80 -3.60 7.66 11.79
C GLU A 80 -3.95 7.01 13.12
N PRO A 81 -5.23 6.99 13.56
CA PRO A 81 -5.60 6.25 14.75
C PRO A 81 -5.37 4.76 14.55
N ARG A 82 -4.58 4.15 15.43
CA ARG A 82 -4.28 2.72 15.39
C ARG A 82 -5.35 1.96 16.18
N GLY A 83 -5.67 0.78 15.68
CA GLY A 83 -6.43 -0.20 16.46
C GLY A 83 -5.52 -1.02 17.36
N MET A 84 -6.11 -2.00 18.03
CA MET A 84 -5.40 -2.95 18.86
C MET A 84 -5.86 -4.39 18.56
N ILE A 85 -4.97 -5.34 18.79
CA ILE A 85 -5.34 -6.76 18.86
C ILE A 85 -5.38 -7.16 20.34
N SER A 86 -6.49 -7.70 20.76
CA SER A 86 -6.66 -8.22 22.12
C SER A 86 -7.48 -9.51 22.07
N ASP A 87 -6.99 -10.54 22.77
CA ASP A 87 -7.60 -11.88 22.79
C ASP A 87 -7.86 -12.45 21.37
N GLY A 88 -6.95 -12.15 20.43
CA GLY A 88 -7.04 -12.60 19.04
C GLY A 88 -8.10 -11.90 18.19
N ARG A 89 -8.68 -10.80 18.67
CA ARG A 89 -9.68 -9.99 17.96
C ARG A 89 -9.16 -8.59 17.68
N ALA A 90 -9.63 -8.03 16.60
CA ALA A 90 -9.30 -6.68 16.17
C ALA A 90 -10.27 -5.67 16.79
N TYR A 91 -9.71 -4.63 17.39
CA TYR A 91 -10.45 -3.51 17.94
C TYR A 91 -10.04 -2.23 17.25
N VAL A 92 -10.99 -1.36 17.01
CA VAL A 92 -10.79 -0.07 16.37
C VAL A 92 -11.24 1.05 17.28
N GLU A 93 -10.53 2.18 17.24
CA GLU A 93 -10.89 3.36 18.02
C GLU A 93 -12.31 3.83 17.67
N TYR A 94 -13.08 4.21 18.69
CA TYR A 94 -14.45 4.73 18.54
C TYR A 94 -14.52 5.89 17.54
N ALA A 95 -13.55 6.83 17.59
CA ALA A 95 -13.52 7.98 16.69
C ALA A 95 -13.45 7.54 15.22
N THR A 96 -12.63 6.52 14.94
CA THR A 96 -12.54 5.93 13.60
C THR A 96 -13.85 5.31 13.15
N VAL A 97 -14.55 4.59 14.05
CA VAL A 97 -15.87 4.01 13.70
C VAL A 97 -16.86 5.10 13.36
N ARG A 98 -16.95 6.14 14.21
CA ARG A 98 -17.89 7.24 14.03
C ARG A 98 -17.64 8.04 12.74
N ASP A 99 -16.38 8.33 12.43
CA ASP A 99 -16.03 9.27 11.38
C ASP A 99 -15.90 8.60 10.00
N TYR A 100 -15.50 7.33 9.95
CA TYR A 100 -15.20 6.65 8.70
C TYR A 100 -16.13 5.48 8.37
N ILE A 101 -16.78 4.87 9.37
CA ILE A 101 -17.63 3.69 9.18
C ILE A 101 -19.10 4.03 9.36
N ASN A 102 -19.49 4.41 10.57
CA ASN A 102 -20.90 4.70 10.87
C ASN A 102 -21.06 5.70 12.03
N SER A 103 -21.60 6.86 11.74
CA SER A 103 -21.79 7.94 12.70
C SER A 103 -22.91 7.70 13.73
N ARG A 104 -23.63 6.57 13.66
CA ARG A 104 -24.66 6.20 14.64
C ARG A 104 -24.11 5.63 15.94
N PHE A 105 -22.81 5.34 15.98
CA PHE A 105 -22.13 4.99 17.22
C PHE A 105 -21.85 6.25 18.04
N TYR A 106 -22.17 6.20 19.32
CA TYR A 106 -21.91 7.27 20.26
C TYR A 106 -21.24 6.71 21.52
N TRP A 107 -20.14 7.29 21.92
CA TRP A 107 -19.42 6.95 23.13
C TRP A 107 -19.69 7.99 24.20
N ASP A 108 -20.20 7.56 25.37
CA ASP A 108 -20.36 8.40 26.56
C ASP A 108 -19.24 8.06 27.57
N PRO A 109 -18.21 8.92 27.68
CA PRO A 109 -17.11 8.70 28.62
C PRO A 109 -17.54 8.95 30.09
N GLY A 110 -18.63 9.65 30.33
CA GLY A 110 -19.15 9.90 31.70
C GLY A 110 -19.82 8.67 32.27
N GLU A 111 -20.56 7.94 31.47
CA GLU A 111 -21.24 6.71 31.87
C GLU A 111 -20.48 5.45 31.53
N ASN A 112 -19.39 5.56 30.79
CA ASN A 112 -18.60 4.42 30.25
C ASN A 112 -19.44 3.45 29.41
N VAL A 113 -20.28 4.00 28.54
CA VAL A 113 -21.23 3.25 27.71
C VAL A 113 -21.10 3.63 26.26
N LEU A 114 -21.06 2.64 25.41
CA LEU A 114 -21.21 2.77 23.95
C LEU A 114 -22.70 2.61 23.62
N LEU A 115 -23.21 3.53 22.84
CA LEU A 115 -24.59 3.50 22.33
C LEU A 115 -24.53 3.36 20.78
N TYR A 116 -25.43 2.56 20.23
CA TYR A 116 -25.67 2.51 18.80
C TYR A 116 -27.16 2.67 18.52
N THR A 117 -27.50 3.67 17.72
CA THR A 117 -28.89 4.03 17.44
C THR A 117 -29.42 3.30 16.20
N LEU A 118 -30.41 2.45 16.43
CA LEU A 118 -31.23 1.83 15.39
C LEU A 118 -32.48 2.69 15.10
N PRO A 119 -33.22 2.47 14.02
CA PRO A 119 -34.44 3.25 13.74
C PRO A 119 -35.51 3.17 14.82
N THR A 120 -35.63 2.06 15.53
CA THR A 120 -36.65 1.80 16.54
C THR A 120 -36.10 1.59 17.95
N ASP A 121 -34.78 1.30 18.04
CA ASP A 121 -34.16 0.84 19.28
C ASP A 121 -32.76 1.44 19.47
N THR A 122 -32.21 1.21 20.64
CA THR A 122 -30.83 1.57 20.96
C THR A 122 -30.11 0.37 21.53
N VAL A 123 -28.92 0.09 20.99
CA VAL A 123 -28.00 -0.86 21.58
C VAL A 123 -27.13 -0.15 22.60
N SER A 124 -26.94 -0.74 23.77
CA SER A 124 -26.11 -0.20 24.85
C SER A 124 -25.10 -1.25 25.31
N VAL A 125 -23.83 -0.84 25.40
CA VAL A 125 -22.69 -1.69 25.75
C VAL A 125 -21.85 -1.00 26.82
N GLY A 126 -21.64 -1.64 27.95
CA GLY A 126 -20.71 -1.17 28.97
C GLY A 126 -19.25 -1.54 28.67
N VAL A 127 -18.30 -0.80 29.24
CA VAL A 127 -16.88 -1.11 29.13
C VAL A 127 -16.57 -2.48 29.77
N GLY A 128 -15.79 -3.29 29.10
CA GLY A 128 -15.38 -4.63 29.53
C GLY A 128 -16.47 -5.68 29.43
N ALA A 129 -17.66 -5.32 28.92
CA ALA A 129 -18.77 -6.26 28.82
C ALA A 129 -18.67 -7.15 27.57
N SER A 130 -19.05 -8.43 27.75
CA SER A 130 -19.33 -9.37 26.68
C SER A 130 -20.84 -9.54 26.45
N GLU A 131 -21.65 -8.63 27.00
CA GLU A 131 -23.08 -8.55 26.81
C GLU A 131 -23.50 -7.13 26.44
N TYR A 132 -24.58 -7.01 25.71
CA TYR A 132 -25.18 -5.72 25.35
C TYR A 132 -26.68 -5.78 25.49
N THR A 133 -27.31 -4.63 25.64
CA THR A 133 -28.75 -4.52 25.71
C THR A 133 -29.30 -3.99 24.39
N LEU A 134 -30.30 -4.66 23.84
CA LEU A 134 -31.04 -4.27 22.65
C LEU A 134 -32.54 -4.40 22.96
N ALA A 135 -33.31 -3.34 22.80
CA ALA A 135 -34.76 -3.33 23.07
C ALA A 135 -35.11 -3.89 24.47
N ASN A 136 -34.33 -3.51 25.50
CA ASN A 136 -34.43 -4.03 26.89
C ASN A 136 -34.12 -5.56 27.02
N GLN A 137 -33.62 -6.21 26.00
CA GLN A 137 -33.18 -7.60 26.09
C GLN A 137 -31.65 -7.68 26.11
N LYS A 138 -31.11 -8.52 26.99
CA LYS A 138 -29.69 -8.78 27.06
C LYS A 138 -29.30 -9.83 26.07
N THR A 139 -28.25 -9.55 25.28
CA THR A 139 -27.64 -10.48 24.36
C THR A 139 -26.17 -10.60 24.71
N SER A 140 -25.61 -11.80 24.72
CA SER A 140 -24.19 -12.05 25.03
C SER A 140 -23.42 -12.44 23.78
N THR A 141 -22.13 -12.07 23.80
CA THR A 141 -21.11 -12.45 22.84
C THR A 141 -20.05 -13.34 23.51
N ASP A 142 -19.23 -14.01 22.74
CA ASP A 142 -18.09 -14.78 23.22
C ASP A 142 -16.81 -13.93 23.38
N TYR A 143 -16.93 -12.59 23.28
CA TYR A 143 -15.84 -11.65 23.35
C TYR A 143 -16.25 -10.36 24.08
N VAL A 144 -15.26 -9.62 24.55
CA VAL A 144 -15.46 -8.27 25.10
C VAL A 144 -15.72 -7.29 23.94
N ILE A 145 -16.85 -6.60 23.98
CA ILE A 145 -17.27 -5.72 22.86
C ILE A 145 -16.53 -4.39 22.89
N LEU A 146 -16.40 -3.78 24.08
CA LEU A 146 -15.87 -2.45 24.29
C LEU A 146 -14.73 -2.48 25.30
N ARG A 147 -13.58 -1.92 24.92
CA ARG A 147 -12.40 -1.77 25.77
C ARG A 147 -12.01 -0.31 25.86
N THR A 148 -11.32 0.07 26.92
CA THR A 148 -10.75 1.41 27.06
C THR A 148 -9.26 1.30 27.37
N GLU A 149 -8.46 2.16 26.76
CA GLU A 149 -7.07 2.37 27.08
C GLU A 149 -6.84 3.85 27.37
N GLY A 150 -6.61 4.17 28.66
CA GLY A 150 -6.66 5.56 29.10
C GLY A 150 -8.03 6.19 28.88
N SER A 151 -8.09 7.24 28.07
CA SER A 151 -9.34 7.93 27.68
C SER A 151 -9.93 7.44 26.35
N THR A 152 -9.24 6.56 25.66
CA THR A 152 -9.63 6.10 24.32
C THR A 152 -10.47 4.83 24.42
N ALA A 153 -11.61 4.83 23.74
CA ALA A 153 -12.49 3.68 23.64
C ALA A 153 -12.25 2.91 22.33
N TYR A 154 -12.17 1.58 22.43
CA TYR A 154 -11.96 0.67 21.33
C TYR A 154 -13.12 -0.32 21.22
N ILE A 155 -13.65 -0.47 20.03
CA ILE A 155 -14.80 -1.33 19.74
C ILE A 155 -14.31 -2.53 18.91
N ALA A 156 -14.76 -3.74 19.25
CA ALA A 156 -14.48 -4.93 18.47
C ALA A 156 -15.04 -4.79 17.05
N LEU A 157 -14.21 -5.04 16.03
CA LEU A 157 -14.65 -4.97 14.62
C LEU A 157 -15.78 -5.93 14.30
N ASP A 158 -15.81 -7.11 14.93
CA ASP A 158 -16.92 -8.07 14.83
C ASP A 158 -18.27 -7.41 15.21
N PHE A 159 -18.27 -6.61 16.29
CA PHE A 159 -19.47 -5.93 16.74
C PHE A 159 -19.87 -4.80 15.81
N VAL A 160 -18.90 -4.04 15.31
CA VAL A 160 -19.18 -3.00 14.31
C VAL A 160 -19.78 -3.59 13.05
N ALA A 161 -19.22 -4.68 12.54
CA ALA A 161 -19.70 -5.38 11.34
C ALA A 161 -21.12 -5.95 11.50
N GLN A 162 -21.49 -6.35 12.72
CA GLN A 162 -22.84 -6.86 12.99
C GLN A 162 -23.94 -5.81 12.76
N TYR A 163 -23.61 -4.52 12.98
CA TYR A 163 -24.56 -3.42 12.91
C TYR A 163 -24.33 -2.44 11.76
N THR A 164 -23.37 -2.75 10.88
CA THR A 164 -23.03 -1.87 9.75
C THR A 164 -22.88 -2.70 8.48
N ASP A 165 -23.17 -2.08 7.34
CA ASP A 165 -22.93 -2.68 6.03
C ASP A 165 -21.44 -2.51 5.66
N MET A 166 -20.57 -3.24 6.36
CA MET A 166 -19.15 -3.29 6.10
C MET A 166 -18.65 -4.72 6.05
N SER A 167 -17.60 -4.93 5.31
CA SER A 167 -16.76 -6.13 5.40
C SER A 167 -15.38 -5.76 5.91
N TYR A 168 -14.72 -6.67 6.61
CA TYR A 168 -13.35 -6.46 7.02
C TYR A 168 -12.55 -7.77 6.97
N GLU A 169 -11.25 -7.62 6.82
CA GLU A 169 -10.28 -8.72 6.84
C GLU A 169 -9.08 -8.32 7.67
N VAL A 170 -8.62 -9.21 8.55
CA VAL A 170 -7.44 -8.98 9.39
C VAL A 170 -6.27 -9.76 8.81
N PHE A 171 -5.17 -9.09 8.57
CA PHE A 171 -3.93 -9.67 8.09
C PHE A 171 -2.88 -9.57 9.17
N THR A 172 -1.99 -10.56 9.19
CA THR A 172 -0.76 -10.57 10.00
C THR A 172 0.42 -10.23 9.10
N ASP A 173 1.51 -9.76 9.71
CA ASP A 173 2.78 -9.42 9.02
C ASP A 173 2.66 -8.32 7.93
N PRO A 174 2.46 -7.06 8.33
CA PRO A 174 2.15 -6.55 9.67
C PRO A 174 0.66 -6.67 10.01
N ASP A 175 0.35 -6.59 11.28
CA ASP A 175 -1.02 -6.62 11.78
C ASP A 175 -1.82 -5.43 11.23
N ARG A 176 -2.82 -5.71 10.40
CA ARG A 176 -3.68 -4.69 9.81
C ARG A 176 -5.10 -5.21 9.60
N ALA A 177 -6.08 -4.35 9.82
CA ALA A 177 -7.46 -4.58 9.44
C ALA A 177 -7.80 -3.74 8.20
N VAL A 178 -8.26 -4.40 7.16
CA VAL A 178 -8.76 -3.76 5.94
C VAL A 178 -10.27 -3.78 6.00
N VAL A 179 -10.88 -2.59 6.02
CA VAL A 179 -12.32 -2.38 6.12
C VAL A 179 -12.84 -1.78 4.83
N VAL A 180 -13.88 -2.37 4.28
CA VAL A 180 -14.60 -1.87 3.10
C VAL A 180 -16.03 -1.54 3.51
N THR A 181 -16.43 -0.29 3.30
CA THR A 181 -17.77 0.17 3.59
C THR A 181 -18.66 0.12 2.34
N GLU A 182 -19.96 -0.12 2.52
CA GLU A 182 -20.94 -0.21 1.42
C GLU A 182 -20.92 0.99 0.46
N LYS A 183 -20.53 2.17 0.96
CA LYS A 183 -20.49 3.40 0.17
C LYS A 183 -19.50 3.32 -1.01
N GLU A 184 -18.39 2.62 -0.84
CA GLU A 184 -17.39 2.46 -1.91
C GLU A 184 -17.78 1.35 -2.88
N GLU A 185 -18.40 0.30 -2.40
CA GLU A 185 -18.90 -0.80 -3.23
C GLU A 185 -19.96 -0.31 -4.22
N LYS A 186 -20.91 0.51 -3.79
CA LYS A 186 -21.92 1.14 -4.65
C LYS A 186 -21.31 2.08 -5.70
N VAL A 187 -20.29 2.85 -5.34
CA VAL A 187 -19.58 3.73 -6.29
C VAL A 187 -18.82 2.92 -7.33
N ALA A 188 -18.23 1.79 -6.96
CA ALA A 188 -17.54 0.90 -7.88
C ALA A 188 -18.51 0.21 -8.85
N GLU A 189 -19.70 -0.19 -8.41
CA GLU A 189 -20.77 -0.73 -9.26
C GLU A 189 -21.31 0.30 -10.25
N VAL A 190 -21.59 1.53 -9.82
CA VAL A 190 -22.03 2.62 -10.69
C VAL A 190 -20.98 2.95 -11.75
N LYS A 191 -19.70 2.96 -11.40
CA LYS A 191 -18.60 3.17 -12.37
C LYS A 191 -18.52 2.04 -13.39
N ARG A 192 -18.69 0.78 -12.98
CA ARG A 192 -18.71 -0.38 -13.89
C ARG A 192 -19.88 -0.32 -14.86
N ASP A 193 -21.07 -0.02 -14.37
CA ASP A 193 -22.29 0.08 -15.19
C ASP A 193 -22.20 1.22 -16.21
N THR A 194 -21.62 2.35 -15.83
CA THR A 194 -21.40 3.49 -16.73
C THR A 194 -20.40 3.16 -17.83
N GLN A 195 -19.33 2.42 -17.54
CA GLN A 195 -18.35 1.97 -18.54
C GLN A 195 -18.95 0.96 -19.54
N VAL A 196 -19.79 0.05 -19.08
CA VAL A 196 -20.46 -0.95 -19.94
C VAL A 196 -21.44 -0.27 -20.88
N ARG A 197 -22.17 0.75 -20.43
CA ARG A 197 -23.10 1.53 -21.29
C ARG A 197 -22.37 2.36 -22.36
N TYR A 198 -21.18 2.88 -22.06
CA TYR A 198 -20.38 3.64 -23.04
C TYR A 198 -19.79 2.76 -24.14
N GLN A 199 -19.46 1.50 -23.86
CA GLN A 199 -18.98 0.55 -24.87
C GLN A 199 -20.09 -0.05 -25.76
N GLY A 200 -21.33 0.00 -25.32
CA GLY A 200 -22.50 -0.48 -26.09
C GLY A 200 -23.12 0.55 -27.05
N GLY A 201 -22.63 1.80 -27.05
CA GLY A 201 -23.21 2.90 -27.80
C GLY A 201 -22.58 3.19 -29.17
N VAL A 202 -21.69 2.33 -29.67
CA VAL A 202 -21.11 2.46 -31.03
C VAL A 202 -21.50 1.25 -31.86
N LYS A 203 -22.69 1.34 -32.47
CA LYS A 203 -23.07 0.61 -33.66
C LYS A 203 -23.81 1.57 -34.60
#